data_e9affbe5d9e313fe2723b333991fcd7a
#
_entry.id   e9affbe5d9e313fe2723b333991fcd7a
#
_cell.length_a   1.000
_cell.length_b   1.000
_cell.length_c   1.000
_cell.angle_alpha   90.00
_cell.angle_beta   90.00
_cell.angle_gamma   90.00
#
_symmetry.space_group_name_H-M   'P 1'
#
loop_
_entity.id
_entity.type
_entity.pdbx_description
1 polymer ?
#
loop_
_entity_poly.entity_id
_entity_poly.type
_entity_poly.pdbx_seq_one_letter_code
_entity_poly.pdbx_strand_id
1 'polypeptide(L)'
;MATISDVAKRAGVSVMTVSRVINKSARVSDDMIERVNRAISELNYRPNMVARGLATRHTHMIAYVFSNLANPFFAAVSMGIQNACAEKGYTMILFDITSAERFNECLDTLIDRRIDGVVFHHLDVRQENVDSLRSNGVCVATIDNEVDLEGVTSVNGDDYEAARMATRHLIDRGYRRIGCVHEQYEDRSDENRGKKDYIQLFQRRIWKNRTRGFLDEMRSASLEPVCMIEGSGTADIAFAEDKESLQRILAPENRPCALYCENDIIALAVLSESMRQGIRVPQEIAIIGHDGLDYGMMLYPRLTTVCQPRYEMGSLVAHRLIDTIEHKSENEIIFTHSAVVAGDTT
;
A
#
# COMPACT_ATOMS: atom_id res chain seq x y z
N MET A 1 -27.85 21.12 -20.65
CA MET A 1 -27.63 19.72 -20.22
C MET A 1 -28.99 19.16 -19.85
N ALA A 2 -29.39 17.99 -20.38
CA ALA A 2 -30.67 17.39 -20.04
C ALA A 2 -30.73 17.05 -18.54
N THR A 3 -31.92 17.20 -17.94
CA THR A 3 -32.16 16.93 -16.54
C THR A 3 -32.98 15.63 -16.37
N ILE A 4 -33.04 15.06 -15.16
CA ILE A 4 -33.88 13.91 -14.86
C ILE A 4 -35.36 14.23 -15.14
N SER A 5 -35.77 15.47 -14.99
CA SER A 5 -37.11 15.96 -15.30
C SER A 5 -37.41 15.90 -16.78
N ASP A 6 -36.43 16.23 -17.63
CA ASP A 6 -36.58 16.15 -19.10
C ASP A 6 -36.71 14.69 -19.55
N VAL A 7 -35.95 13.77 -18.95
CA VAL A 7 -36.08 12.32 -19.19
C VAL A 7 -37.47 11.84 -18.78
N ALA A 8 -37.95 12.22 -17.61
CA ALA A 8 -39.29 11.86 -17.12
C ALA A 8 -40.38 12.34 -18.08
N LYS A 9 -40.33 13.61 -18.53
CA LYS A 9 -41.23 14.18 -19.50
C LYS A 9 -41.17 13.45 -20.84
N ARG A 10 -39.96 13.15 -21.35
CA ARG A 10 -39.76 12.46 -22.63
C ARG A 10 -40.25 10.99 -22.58
N ALA A 11 -40.03 10.30 -21.46
CA ALA A 11 -40.47 8.94 -21.27
C ALA A 11 -41.94 8.80 -20.87
N GLY A 12 -42.62 9.91 -20.51
CA GLY A 12 -44.01 9.91 -20.05
C GLY A 12 -44.23 9.19 -18.72
N VAL A 13 -43.25 9.36 -17.80
CA VAL A 13 -43.26 8.75 -16.46
C VAL A 13 -42.92 9.77 -15.37
N SER A 14 -43.08 9.42 -14.10
CA SER A 14 -42.64 10.31 -13.01
C SER A 14 -41.12 10.34 -12.88
N VAL A 15 -40.55 11.44 -12.32
CA VAL A 15 -39.14 11.56 -11.96
C VAL A 15 -38.70 10.42 -11.04
N MET A 16 -39.60 10.00 -10.13
CA MET A 16 -39.37 8.86 -9.23
C MET A 16 -39.20 7.55 -10.01
N THR A 17 -39.99 7.34 -11.08
CA THR A 17 -39.87 6.15 -11.95
C THR A 17 -38.55 6.14 -12.66
N VAL A 18 -38.12 7.30 -13.23
CA VAL A 18 -36.79 7.44 -13.85
C VAL A 18 -35.68 7.12 -12.85
N SER A 19 -35.74 7.67 -11.65
CA SER A 19 -34.78 7.39 -10.58
C SER A 19 -34.73 5.90 -10.22
N ARG A 20 -35.89 5.23 -10.12
CA ARG A 20 -35.95 3.77 -9.84
C ARG A 20 -35.34 2.93 -10.96
N VAL A 21 -35.57 3.29 -12.22
CA VAL A 21 -34.96 2.61 -13.37
C VAL A 21 -33.44 2.77 -13.36
N ILE A 22 -32.94 4.01 -13.19
CA ILE A 22 -31.51 4.31 -13.16
C ILE A 22 -30.80 3.58 -12.00
N ASN A 23 -31.43 3.57 -10.82
CA ASN A 23 -30.86 3.00 -9.59
C ASN A 23 -31.17 1.51 -9.42
N LYS A 24 -31.97 0.90 -10.28
CA LYS A 24 -32.45 -0.50 -10.14
C LYS A 24 -33.04 -0.80 -8.75
N SER A 25 -33.65 0.19 -8.11
CA SER A 25 -34.00 0.17 -6.68
C SER A 25 -35.40 -0.37 -6.35
N ALA A 26 -36.23 -0.66 -7.36
CA ALA A 26 -37.56 -1.25 -7.19
C ALA A 26 -38.01 -1.93 -8.47
N ARG A 27 -39.00 -2.84 -8.37
CA ARG A 27 -39.63 -3.42 -9.56
C ARG A 27 -40.34 -2.35 -10.36
N VAL A 28 -39.89 -2.15 -11.60
CA VAL A 28 -40.51 -1.31 -12.63
C VAL A 28 -40.85 -2.25 -13.77
N SER A 29 -41.95 -2.00 -14.48
CA SER A 29 -42.37 -2.83 -15.63
C SER A 29 -41.36 -2.67 -16.77
N ASP A 30 -41.15 -3.74 -17.56
CA ASP A 30 -40.19 -3.75 -18.68
C ASP A 30 -40.50 -2.65 -19.69
N ASP A 31 -41.78 -2.36 -19.97
CA ASP A 31 -42.19 -1.24 -20.82
C ASP A 31 -41.68 0.12 -20.30
N MET A 32 -41.83 0.38 -19.00
CA MET A 32 -41.31 1.62 -18.41
C MET A 32 -39.78 1.71 -18.46
N ILE A 33 -39.11 0.57 -18.21
CA ILE A 33 -37.63 0.49 -18.32
C ILE A 33 -37.18 0.85 -19.74
N GLU A 34 -37.81 0.26 -20.76
CA GLU A 34 -37.49 0.51 -22.18
C GLU A 34 -37.72 1.99 -22.55
N ARG A 35 -38.86 2.56 -22.16
CA ARG A 35 -39.19 3.97 -22.43
C ARG A 35 -38.19 4.92 -21.78
N VAL A 36 -37.83 4.69 -20.53
CA VAL A 36 -36.85 5.48 -19.81
C VAL A 36 -35.46 5.38 -20.46
N ASN A 37 -35.00 4.16 -20.78
CA ASN A 37 -33.69 3.96 -21.42
C ASN A 37 -33.61 4.62 -22.80
N ARG A 38 -34.71 4.57 -23.60
CA ARG A 38 -34.82 5.27 -24.87
C ARG A 38 -34.72 6.80 -24.68
N ALA A 39 -35.43 7.34 -23.70
CA ALA A 39 -35.38 8.77 -23.40
C ALA A 39 -34.00 9.24 -22.92
N ILE A 40 -33.30 8.42 -22.11
CA ILE A 40 -31.92 8.66 -21.69
C ILE A 40 -30.99 8.76 -22.91
N SER A 41 -31.07 7.79 -23.84
CA SER A 41 -30.29 7.78 -25.06
C SER A 41 -30.57 8.97 -25.97
N GLU A 42 -31.84 9.26 -26.23
CA GLU A 42 -32.26 10.37 -27.11
C GLU A 42 -31.81 11.74 -26.59
N LEU A 43 -31.85 11.94 -25.27
CA LEU A 43 -31.46 13.17 -24.60
C LEU A 43 -29.98 13.23 -24.25
N ASN A 44 -29.22 12.17 -24.52
CA ASN A 44 -27.85 12.00 -24.06
C ASN A 44 -27.71 12.39 -22.57
N TYR A 45 -28.70 11.94 -21.76
CA TYR A 45 -28.75 12.26 -20.36
C TYR A 45 -27.71 11.42 -19.60
N ARG A 46 -26.95 12.10 -18.76
CA ARG A 46 -26.04 11.45 -17.79
C ARG A 46 -26.51 11.80 -16.39
N PRO A 47 -26.70 10.79 -15.51
CA PRO A 47 -27.03 11.05 -14.12
C PRO A 47 -25.98 11.97 -13.47
N ASN A 48 -26.45 13.00 -12.79
CA ASN A 48 -25.55 13.87 -12.03
C ASN A 48 -25.21 13.17 -10.70
N MET A 49 -23.98 12.65 -10.63
CA MET A 49 -23.51 11.90 -9.45
C MET A 49 -23.43 12.78 -8.19
N VAL A 50 -23.18 14.10 -8.36
CA VAL A 50 -23.17 15.06 -7.23
C VAL A 50 -24.56 15.20 -6.65
N ALA A 51 -25.58 15.39 -7.51
CA ALA A 51 -26.97 15.48 -7.07
C ALA A 51 -27.46 14.16 -6.46
N ARG A 52 -26.99 13.03 -6.99
CA ARG A 52 -27.27 11.69 -6.42
C ARG A 52 -26.65 11.55 -5.05
N GLY A 53 -25.38 11.89 -4.88
CA GLY A 53 -24.67 11.83 -3.59
C GLY A 53 -25.34 12.67 -2.51
N LEU A 54 -25.84 13.88 -2.88
CA LEU A 54 -26.62 14.73 -1.97
C LEU A 54 -27.93 14.06 -1.52
N ALA A 55 -28.60 13.34 -2.44
CA ALA A 55 -29.88 12.68 -2.16
C ALA A 55 -29.71 11.37 -1.34
N THR A 56 -28.65 10.60 -1.61
CA THR A 56 -28.37 9.31 -0.95
C THR A 56 -27.47 9.41 0.25
N ARG A 57 -26.81 10.55 0.45
CA ARG A 57 -25.71 10.78 1.40
C ARG A 57 -24.47 9.89 1.17
N HIS A 58 -24.37 9.27 -0.02
CA HIS A 58 -23.23 8.47 -0.43
C HIS A 58 -22.70 8.96 -1.77
N THR A 59 -21.41 9.24 -1.83
CA THR A 59 -20.73 9.70 -3.04
C THR A 59 -20.23 8.54 -3.90
N HIS A 60 -20.18 7.33 -3.36
CA HIS A 60 -19.52 6.16 -3.93
C HIS A 60 -18.05 6.42 -4.30
N MET A 61 -17.36 7.20 -3.46
CA MET A 61 -15.96 7.49 -3.60
C MET A 61 -15.18 6.98 -2.39
N ILE A 62 -14.06 6.32 -2.66
CA ILE A 62 -13.08 5.88 -1.66
C ILE A 62 -11.74 6.53 -1.99
N ALA A 63 -11.12 7.14 -1.00
CA ALA A 63 -9.77 7.67 -1.13
C ALA A 63 -8.74 6.59 -0.77
N TYR A 64 -7.66 6.51 -1.53
CA TYR A 64 -6.44 5.80 -1.16
C TYR A 64 -5.34 6.84 -0.96
N VAL A 65 -4.86 6.93 0.27
CA VAL A 65 -3.91 7.96 0.73
C VAL A 65 -2.64 7.26 1.18
N PHE A 66 -1.53 7.57 0.54
CA PHE A 66 -0.23 6.96 0.82
C PHE A 66 0.91 7.94 0.52
N SER A 67 2.13 7.52 0.71
CA SER A 67 3.33 8.30 0.38
C SER A 67 4.15 7.58 -0.70
N ASN A 68 4.84 8.36 -1.53
CA ASN A 68 5.79 7.85 -2.53
C ASN A 68 5.15 7.04 -3.68
N LEU A 69 4.43 7.74 -4.55
CA LEU A 69 3.85 7.17 -5.78
C LEU A 69 4.89 6.49 -6.70
N ALA A 70 6.17 6.87 -6.58
CA ALA A 70 7.23 6.28 -7.38
C ALA A 70 7.61 4.85 -6.94
N ASN A 71 7.26 4.43 -5.72
CA ASN A 71 7.52 3.07 -5.27
C ASN A 71 6.47 2.09 -5.86
N PRO A 72 6.90 1.09 -6.67
CA PRO A 72 5.99 0.14 -7.32
C PRO A 72 5.17 -0.73 -6.36
N PHE A 73 5.57 -0.82 -5.09
CA PHE A 73 4.80 -1.51 -4.05
C PHE A 73 3.36 -0.99 -3.99
N PHE A 74 3.22 0.35 -3.92
CA PHE A 74 1.92 1.00 -3.83
C PHE A 74 1.06 0.85 -5.09
N ALA A 75 1.68 0.66 -6.26
CA ALA A 75 0.95 0.44 -7.51
C ALA A 75 0.14 -0.87 -7.48
N ALA A 76 0.73 -1.97 -6.99
CA ALA A 76 0.04 -3.25 -6.87
C ALA A 76 -1.11 -3.19 -5.84
N VAL A 77 -0.90 -2.53 -4.70
CA VAL A 77 -1.95 -2.29 -3.70
C VAL A 77 -3.08 -1.44 -4.31
N SER A 78 -2.74 -0.37 -5.04
CA SER A 78 -3.72 0.48 -5.73
C SER A 78 -4.61 -0.32 -6.68
N MET A 79 -4.04 -1.25 -7.44
CA MET A 79 -4.81 -2.12 -8.34
C MET A 79 -5.81 -2.98 -7.58
N GLY A 80 -5.42 -3.55 -6.44
CA GLY A 80 -6.30 -4.32 -5.57
C GLY A 80 -7.48 -3.48 -5.07
N ILE A 81 -7.21 -2.28 -4.55
CA ILE A 81 -8.24 -1.34 -4.07
C ILE A 81 -9.16 -0.93 -5.22
N GLN A 82 -8.59 -0.55 -6.38
CA GLN A 82 -9.36 -0.10 -7.53
C GLN A 82 -10.32 -1.16 -8.05
N ASN A 83 -9.85 -2.42 -8.16
CA ASN A 83 -10.69 -3.51 -8.64
C ASN A 83 -11.83 -3.81 -7.67
N ALA A 84 -11.56 -3.88 -6.37
CA ALA A 84 -12.58 -4.07 -5.34
C ALA A 84 -13.62 -2.92 -5.34
N CYS A 85 -13.16 -1.67 -5.48
CA CYS A 85 -14.04 -0.51 -5.64
C CYS A 85 -14.93 -0.64 -6.88
N ALA A 86 -14.35 -0.99 -8.04
CA ALA A 86 -15.10 -1.12 -9.29
C ALA A 86 -16.17 -2.22 -9.22
N GLU A 87 -15.88 -3.37 -8.61
CA GLU A 87 -16.82 -4.47 -8.38
C GLU A 87 -18.05 -4.04 -7.58
N LYS A 88 -17.86 -3.13 -6.64
CA LYS A 88 -18.90 -2.61 -5.74
C LYS A 88 -19.52 -1.29 -6.23
N GLY A 89 -19.09 -0.77 -7.39
CA GLY A 89 -19.60 0.48 -7.95
C GLY A 89 -19.08 1.74 -7.28
N TYR A 90 -17.92 1.64 -6.61
CA TYR A 90 -17.18 2.77 -6.06
C TYR A 90 -16.10 3.27 -7.03
N THR A 91 -15.74 4.53 -6.89
CA THR A 91 -14.61 5.15 -7.59
C THR A 91 -13.49 5.41 -6.62
N MET A 92 -12.26 4.94 -6.93
CA MET A 92 -11.08 5.26 -6.14
C MET A 92 -10.50 6.61 -6.56
N ILE A 93 -10.13 7.43 -5.57
CA ILE A 93 -9.33 8.65 -5.73
C ILE A 93 -8.02 8.45 -4.98
N LEU A 94 -6.92 8.87 -5.58
CA LEU A 94 -5.59 8.65 -5.06
C LEU A 94 -4.98 9.96 -4.58
N PHE A 95 -4.36 9.94 -3.39
CA PHE A 95 -3.60 11.05 -2.82
C PHE A 95 -2.19 10.59 -2.46
N ASP A 96 -1.20 11.26 -3.02
CA ASP A 96 0.22 11.09 -2.69
C ASP A 96 0.65 12.17 -1.70
N ILE A 97 0.99 11.76 -0.49
CA ILE A 97 1.30 12.65 0.63
C ILE A 97 2.81 12.76 0.83
N THR A 98 3.33 13.94 0.62
CA THR A 98 4.78 14.22 0.70
C THR A 98 5.16 15.11 1.88
N SER A 99 4.20 15.65 2.64
CA SER A 99 4.45 16.48 3.82
C SER A 99 3.28 16.46 4.80
N ALA A 100 3.53 16.90 6.05
CA ALA A 100 2.50 17.04 7.08
C ALA A 100 1.40 18.03 6.69
N GLU A 101 1.76 19.12 6.01
CA GLU A 101 0.79 20.11 5.53
C GLU A 101 -0.15 19.48 4.51
N ARG A 102 0.40 18.71 3.54
CA ARG A 102 -0.40 17.99 2.55
C ARG A 102 -1.29 16.93 3.18
N PHE A 103 -0.84 16.29 4.27
CA PHE A 103 -1.68 15.35 5.01
C PHE A 103 -2.91 16.04 5.60
N ASN A 104 -2.73 17.19 6.26
CA ASN A 104 -3.83 17.96 6.84
C ASN A 104 -4.78 18.48 5.75
N GLU A 105 -4.25 19.04 4.65
CA GLU A 105 -5.06 19.43 3.48
C GLU A 105 -5.86 18.27 2.88
N CYS A 106 -5.29 17.07 2.91
CA CYS A 106 -5.98 15.86 2.46
C CYS A 106 -7.15 15.53 3.39
N LEU A 107 -6.96 15.55 4.72
CA LEU A 107 -8.04 15.31 5.68
C LEU A 107 -9.21 16.27 5.46
N ASP A 108 -8.94 17.57 5.32
CA ASP A 108 -9.96 18.58 5.02
C ASP A 108 -10.67 18.27 3.69
N THR A 109 -9.91 17.90 2.65
CA THR A 109 -10.46 17.54 1.35
C THR A 109 -11.39 16.32 1.41
N LEU A 110 -11.06 15.30 2.21
CA LEU A 110 -11.89 14.11 2.38
C LEU A 110 -13.25 14.49 2.99
N ILE A 111 -13.24 15.36 3.99
CA ILE A 111 -14.44 15.86 4.69
C ILE A 111 -15.27 16.74 3.74
N ASP A 112 -14.66 17.75 3.12
CA ASP A 112 -15.35 18.73 2.26
C ASP A 112 -16.01 18.07 1.04
N ARG A 113 -15.34 17.06 0.48
CA ARG A 113 -15.87 16.30 -0.68
C ARG A 113 -16.79 15.16 -0.28
N ARG A 114 -17.02 14.95 1.03
CA ARG A 114 -17.87 13.88 1.57
C ARG A 114 -17.49 12.52 1.01
N ILE A 115 -16.20 12.19 1.02
CA ILE A 115 -15.72 10.88 0.63
C ILE A 115 -16.32 9.84 1.57
N ASP A 116 -16.85 8.72 1.05
CA ASP A 116 -17.53 7.72 1.89
C ASP A 116 -16.55 6.95 2.78
N GLY A 117 -15.33 6.74 2.29
CA GLY A 117 -14.29 6.04 3.04
C GLY A 117 -12.88 6.35 2.57
N VAL A 118 -11.91 6.11 3.43
CA VAL A 118 -10.49 6.32 3.16
C VAL A 118 -9.67 5.12 3.62
N VAL A 119 -8.70 4.73 2.79
CA VAL A 119 -7.63 3.78 3.13
C VAL A 119 -6.34 4.58 3.27
N PHE A 120 -5.76 4.61 4.47
CA PHE A 120 -4.43 5.16 4.70
C PHE A 120 -3.39 4.03 4.67
N HIS A 121 -2.24 4.29 4.06
CA HIS A 121 -1.19 3.31 3.91
C HIS A 121 0.17 3.93 4.24
N HIS A 122 0.87 3.34 5.22
CA HIS A 122 2.18 3.82 5.67
C HIS A 122 2.19 5.30 6.09
N LEU A 123 1.14 5.76 6.78
CA LEU A 123 1.03 7.13 7.28
C LEU A 123 0.81 7.14 8.79
N ASP A 124 1.26 8.19 9.48
CA ASP A 124 1.00 8.39 10.92
C ASP A 124 -0.45 8.87 11.15
N VAL A 125 -1.37 7.97 10.97
CA VAL A 125 -2.77 8.23 11.29
C VAL A 125 -2.97 8.02 12.79
N ARG A 126 -3.47 9.04 13.48
CA ARG A 126 -3.75 9.01 14.91
C ARG A 126 -5.24 8.89 15.18
N GLN A 127 -5.58 8.49 16.39
CA GLN A 127 -6.98 8.35 16.78
C GLN A 127 -7.78 9.64 16.58
N GLU A 128 -7.18 10.80 16.86
CA GLU A 128 -7.80 12.12 16.62
C GLU A 128 -8.21 12.36 15.16
N ASN A 129 -7.39 11.88 14.19
CA ASN A 129 -7.73 11.96 12.76
C ASN A 129 -8.91 11.06 12.43
N VAL A 130 -8.91 9.84 12.96
CA VAL A 130 -10.01 8.86 12.79
C VAL A 130 -11.31 9.43 13.34
N ASP A 131 -11.28 9.98 14.56
CA ASP A 131 -12.47 10.53 15.23
C ASP A 131 -13.03 11.71 14.45
N SER A 132 -12.15 12.59 13.93
CA SER A 132 -12.54 13.72 13.09
C SER A 132 -13.21 13.25 11.80
N LEU A 133 -12.63 12.30 11.07
CA LEU A 133 -13.18 11.76 9.84
C LEU A 133 -14.53 11.07 10.09
N ARG A 134 -14.62 10.21 11.09
CA ARG A 134 -15.84 9.46 11.43
C ARG A 134 -16.99 10.36 11.86
N SER A 135 -16.71 11.42 12.64
CA SER A 135 -17.73 12.40 13.04
C SER A 135 -18.33 13.15 11.84
N ASN A 136 -17.58 13.22 10.73
CA ASN A 136 -18.01 13.78 9.45
C ASN A 136 -18.54 12.73 8.44
N GLY A 137 -18.71 11.47 8.89
CA GLY A 137 -19.30 10.41 8.08
C GLY A 137 -18.33 9.70 7.13
N VAL A 138 -17.01 9.86 7.31
CA VAL A 138 -15.98 9.17 6.52
C VAL A 138 -15.53 7.93 7.28
N CYS A 139 -15.71 6.74 6.70
CA CYS A 139 -15.18 5.49 7.23
C CYS A 139 -13.66 5.40 6.99
N VAL A 140 -12.92 4.82 7.95
CA VAL A 140 -11.46 4.74 7.88
C VAL A 140 -11.02 3.28 7.92
N ALA A 141 -10.08 2.94 7.04
CA ALA A 141 -9.29 1.71 7.09
C ALA A 141 -7.81 2.02 6.89
N THR A 142 -6.94 1.12 7.32
CA THR A 142 -5.49 1.31 7.20
C THR A 142 -4.81 0.07 6.63
N ILE A 143 -3.65 0.29 5.97
CA ILE A 143 -2.68 -0.74 5.64
C ILE A 143 -1.37 -0.37 6.32
N ASP A 144 -0.80 -1.33 7.06
CA ASP A 144 0.51 -1.19 7.73
C ASP A 144 0.66 0.10 8.54
N ASN A 145 -0.33 0.40 9.38
CA ASN A 145 -0.30 1.58 10.24
C ASN A 145 0.65 1.39 11.44
N GLU A 146 1.23 2.48 11.91
CA GLU A 146 2.19 2.48 13.03
C GLU A 146 1.58 2.04 14.37
N VAL A 147 0.32 2.33 14.58
CA VAL A 147 -0.42 2.02 15.81
C VAL A 147 -1.77 1.41 15.51
N ASP A 148 -2.26 0.60 16.43
CA ASP A 148 -3.61 0.08 16.35
C ASP A 148 -4.61 1.19 16.72
N LEU A 149 -5.61 1.36 15.86
CA LEU A 149 -6.61 2.42 15.97
C LEU A 149 -7.97 1.82 16.33
N GLU A 150 -8.67 2.45 17.27
CA GLU A 150 -9.99 2.00 17.68
C GLU A 150 -11.04 2.27 16.59
N GLY A 151 -11.82 1.26 16.28
CA GLY A 151 -12.89 1.38 15.29
C GLY A 151 -12.41 1.50 13.84
N VAL A 152 -11.24 0.97 13.53
CA VAL A 152 -10.63 0.97 12.19
C VAL A 152 -10.32 -0.46 11.78
N THR A 153 -10.67 -0.82 10.55
CA THR A 153 -10.16 -2.05 9.95
C THR A 153 -8.72 -1.82 9.49
N SER A 154 -7.80 -2.68 9.93
CA SER A 154 -6.40 -2.62 9.56
C SER A 154 -5.97 -3.92 8.89
N VAL A 155 -5.33 -3.81 7.72
CA VAL A 155 -4.69 -4.93 7.02
C VAL A 155 -3.18 -4.73 7.11
N ASN A 156 -2.47 -5.66 7.74
CA ASN A 156 -1.05 -5.53 8.01
C ASN A 156 -0.26 -6.70 7.43
N GLY A 157 0.97 -6.45 6.98
CA GLY A 157 1.96 -7.49 6.73
C GLY A 157 2.55 -8.01 8.04
N ASP A 158 2.94 -9.30 8.07
CA ASP A 158 3.73 -9.82 9.17
C ASP A 158 5.23 -9.64 8.88
N ASP A 159 5.69 -8.40 8.96
CA ASP A 159 7.06 -7.99 8.65
C ASP A 159 8.11 -8.69 9.50
N TYR A 160 7.77 -8.99 10.76
CA TYR A 160 8.67 -9.71 11.66
C TYR A 160 8.93 -11.14 11.18
N GLU A 161 7.88 -11.93 10.93
CA GLU A 161 8.03 -13.29 10.46
C GLU A 161 8.56 -13.33 9.02
N ALA A 162 8.19 -12.38 8.18
CA ALA A 162 8.71 -12.21 6.82
C ALA A 162 10.24 -12.04 6.80
N ALA A 163 10.79 -11.20 7.68
CA ALA A 163 12.23 -11.01 7.81
C ALA A 163 12.93 -12.27 8.39
N ARG A 164 12.27 -12.97 9.32
CA ARG A 164 12.77 -14.27 9.80
C ARG A 164 12.84 -15.29 8.67
N MET A 165 11.81 -15.37 7.83
CA MET A 165 11.81 -16.29 6.67
C MET A 165 12.94 -15.97 5.69
N ALA A 166 13.19 -14.68 5.39
CA ALA A 166 14.30 -14.26 4.55
C ALA A 166 15.65 -14.70 5.11
N THR A 167 15.85 -14.46 6.40
CA THR A 167 17.10 -14.80 7.10
C THR A 167 17.31 -16.30 7.17
N ARG A 168 16.26 -17.05 7.52
CA ARG A 168 16.27 -18.52 7.55
C ARG A 168 16.61 -19.11 6.19
N HIS A 169 16.03 -18.56 5.11
CA HIS A 169 16.35 -18.99 3.75
C HIS A 169 17.87 -18.90 3.46
N LEU A 170 18.53 -17.82 3.86
CA LEU A 170 19.99 -17.68 3.70
C LEU A 170 20.75 -18.70 4.57
N ILE A 171 20.32 -18.91 5.82
CA ILE A 171 20.93 -19.87 6.74
C ILE A 171 20.80 -21.31 6.21
N ASP A 172 19.64 -21.68 5.69
CA ASP A 172 19.35 -23.01 5.12
C ASP A 172 20.14 -23.26 3.83
N ARG A 173 20.47 -22.20 3.07
CA ARG A 173 21.39 -22.24 1.93
C ARG A 173 22.87 -22.39 2.32
N GLY A 174 23.17 -22.42 3.61
CA GLY A 174 24.50 -22.64 4.15
C GLY A 174 25.31 -21.36 4.41
N TYR A 175 24.75 -20.18 4.19
CA TYR A 175 25.41 -18.93 4.52
C TYR A 175 25.52 -18.77 6.05
N ARG A 176 26.69 -18.32 6.50
CA ARG A 176 26.99 -18.05 7.92
C ARG A 176 27.48 -16.64 8.15
N ARG A 177 27.90 -15.97 7.09
CA ARG A 177 28.31 -14.56 7.06
C ARG A 177 27.17 -13.78 6.41
N ILE A 178 26.25 -13.29 7.24
CA ILE A 178 25.04 -12.63 6.78
C ILE A 178 24.99 -11.20 7.34
N GLY A 179 24.78 -10.23 6.47
CA GLY A 179 24.54 -8.83 6.83
C GLY A 179 23.12 -8.41 6.50
N CYS A 180 22.73 -7.24 7.03
CA CYS A 180 21.46 -6.60 6.72
C CYS A 180 21.70 -5.24 6.12
N VAL A 181 20.96 -4.93 5.05
CA VAL A 181 20.85 -3.57 4.52
C VAL A 181 19.44 -3.10 4.85
N HIS A 182 19.34 -2.21 5.84
CA HIS A 182 18.09 -1.77 6.41
C HIS A 182 17.79 -0.31 6.02
N GLU A 183 16.53 0.08 6.07
CA GLU A 183 16.17 1.48 5.91
C GLU A 183 16.58 2.30 7.13
N GLN A 184 16.92 3.55 6.86
CA GLN A 184 17.23 4.51 7.90
C GLN A 184 15.96 4.82 8.69
N TYR A 185 15.92 4.45 9.95
CA TYR A 185 14.94 4.97 10.90
C TYR A 185 15.67 5.66 12.05
N GLU A 186 15.57 6.97 12.10
CA GLU A 186 16.09 7.70 13.25
C GLU A 186 15.08 7.66 14.39
N ASP A 187 15.50 7.13 15.55
CA ASP A 187 14.81 7.33 16.81
C ASP A 187 15.14 8.75 17.32
N ARG A 188 14.68 9.77 16.59
CA ARG A 188 14.85 11.17 17.02
C ARG A 188 13.64 11.59 17.81
N SER A 189 13.87 11.79 19.13
CA SER A 189 13.03 12.55 20.02
C SER A 189 12.57 13.87 19.37
N ASP A 190 11.37 14.30 19.73
CA ASP A 190 10.50 15.37 19.20
C ASP A 190 11.10 16.70 18.72
N GLU A 191 12.41 16.95 18.87
CA GLU A 191 13.01 18.27 18.65
C GLU A 191 13.26 18.66 17.18
N ASN A 192 13.14 17.73 16.21
CA ASN A 192 13.42 17.99 14.79
C ASN A 192 12.25 17.65 13.85
N ARG A 193 11.01 17.62 14.30
CA ARG A 193 9.81 17.30 13.51
C ARG A 193 9.54 18.20 12.30
N GLY A 194 10.25 19.29 12.15
CA GLY A 194 9.97 20.30 11.11
C GLY A 194 10.83 20.25 9.85
N LYS A 195 11.82 19.36 9.73
CA LYS A 195 12.86 19.49 8.68
C LYS A 195 13.24 18.22 7.90
N LYS A 196 12.68 17.05 8.19
CA LYS A 196 12.98 15.82 7.44
C LYS A 196 11.72 15.20 6.86
N ASP A 197 11.90 14.47 5.77
CA ASP A 197 10.86 13.82 4.98
C ASP A 197 9.80 13.19 5.85
N TYR A 198 8.57 13.70 5.72
CA TYR A 198 7.36 13.18 6.34
C TYR A 198 7.23 11.67 6.17
N ILE A 199 7.74 11.13 5.08
CA ILE A 199 7.74 9.70 4.73
C ILE A 199 8.60 8.86 5.69
N GLN A 200 9.78 9.34 6.09
CA GLN A 200 10.71 8.56 6.95
C GLN A 200 10.22 8.41 8.40
N LEU A 201 9.35 9.31 8.86
CA LEU A 201 8.83 9.28 10.22
C LEU A 201 7.80 8.17 10.47
N PHE A 202 7.17 7.60 9.41
CA PHE A 202 5.96 6.80 9.54
C PHE A 202 6.12 5.32 9.19
N GLN A 203 7.32 4.89 8.84
CA GLN A 203 7.60 3.48 8.53
C GLN A 203 8.36 2.77 9.66
N ARG A 204 8.44 3.36 10.85
CA ARG A 204 9.24 2.87 11.98
C ARG A 204 8.84 1.47 12.44
N ARG A 205 7.55 1.17 12.50
CA ARG A 205 7.05 -0.14 12.96
C ARG A 205 7.50 -1.25 12.00
N ILE A 206 7.37 -1.02 10.71
CA ILE A 206 7.74 -1.97 9.65
C ILE A 206 9.23 -2.26 9.73
N TRP A 207 10.07 -1.22 9.66
CA TRP A 207 11.52 -1.36 9.67
C TRP A 207 12.01 -1.97 10.99
N LYS A 208 11.48 -1.53 12.13
CA LYS A 208 11.76 -2.15 13.43
C LYS A 208 11.43 -3.64 13.45
N ASN A 209 10.31 -4.04 12.90
CA ASN A 209 9.89 -5.43 12.86
C ASN A 209 10.79 -6.25 11.93
N ARG A 210 11.12 -5.73 10.73
CA ARG A 210 12.03 -6.40 9.79
C ARG A 210 13.42 -6.58 10.40
N THR A 211 14.02 -5.50 10.92
CA THR A 211 15.33 -5.57 11.59
C THR A 211 15.30 -6.53 12.79
N ARG A 212 14.26 -6.47 13.63
CA ARG A 212 14.11 -7.38 14.77
C ARG A 212 13.98 -8.84 14.33
N GLY A 213 13.18 -9.12 13.31
CA GLY A 213 13.01 -10.47 12.76
C GLY A 213 14.33 -11.04 12.25
N PHE A 214 15.12 -10.23 11.52
CA PHE A 214 16.46 -10.58 11.07
C PHE A 214 17.39 -10.93 12.25
N LEU A 215 17.51 -10.03 13.23
CA LEU A 215 18.39 -10.22 14.38
C LEU A 215 18.00 -11.43 15.24
N ASP A 216 16.72 -11.64 15.45
CA ASP A 216 16.24 -12.77 16.25
C ASP A 216 16.47 -14.11 15.55
N GLU A 217 16.34 -14.18 14.24
CA GLU A 217 16.64 -15.40 13.48
C GLU A 217 18.14 -15.67 13.42
N MET A 218 18.98 -14.66 13.26
CA MET A 218 20.45 -14.78 13.37
C MET A 218 20.84 -15.34 14.74
N ARG A 219 20.29 -14.76 15.80
CA ARG A 219 20.55 -15.21 17.18
C ARG A 219 20.09 -16.65 17.43
N SER A 220 18.93 -17.03 16.88
CA SER A 220 18.40 -18.40 16.97
C SER A 220 19.33 -19.43 16.34
N ALA A 221 20.07 -19.04 15.31
CA ALA A 221 21.10 -19.84 14.65
C ALA A 221 22.49 -19.72 15.29
N SER A 222 22.63 -18.99 16.41
CA SER A 222 23.92 -18.66 17.04
C SER A 222 24.89 -17.93 16.10
N LEU A 223 24.36 -17.03 15.28
CA LEU A 223 25.10 -16.20 14.35
C LEU A 223 24.97 -14.71 14.74
N GLU A 224 26.03 -13.95 14.44
CA GLU A 224 26.03 -12.50 14.56
C GLU A 224 26.06 -11.86 13.16
N PRO A 225 25.35 -10.75 12.94
CA PRO A 225 25.44 -10.04 11.68
C PRO A 225 26.86 -9.57 11.37
N VAL A 226 27.34 -9.79 10.14
CA VAL A 226 28.64 -9.28 9.74
C VAL A 226 28.63 -7.76 9.47
N CYS A 227 27.48 -7.21 9.20
CA CYS A 227 27.25 -5.76 9.07
C CYS A 227 25.76 -5.43 9.21
N MET A 228 25.51 -4.19 9.61
CA MET A 228 24.23 -3.49 9.48
C MET A 228 24.52 -2.24 8.68
N ILE A 229 23.88 -2.09 7.51
CA ILE A 229 24.15 -0.99 6.56
C ILE A 229 22.86 -0.20 6.39
N GLU A 230 22.96 1.11 6.52
CA GLU A 230 21.85 2.00 6.22
C GLU A 230 21.72 2.21 4.70
N GLY A 231 20.52 1.94 4.17
CA GLY A 231 20.14 2.21 2.80
C GLY A 231 18.93 3.14 2.77
N SER A 232 18.55 3.61 1.60
CA SER A 232 17.29 4.33 1.43
C SER A 232 16.41 3.63 0.40
N GLY A 233 15.10 3.70 0.60
CA GLY A 233 14.10 3.08 -0.27
C GLY A 233 13.95 3.72 -1.66
N THR A 234 14.87 4.60 -2.06
CA THR A 234 14.89 5.23 -3.38
C THR A 234 16.15 4.84 -4.16
N ALA A 235 16.00 4.52 -5.43
CA ALA A 235 17.09 4.03 -6.27
C ALA A 235 18.28 5.00 -6.39
N ASP A 236 18.03 6.32 -6.35
CA ASP A 236 19.06 7.35 -6.49
C ASP A 236 19.89 7.57 -5.21
N ILE A 237 19.37 7.13 -4.06
CA ILE A 237 19.93 7.43 -2.73
C ILE A 237 20.23 6.14 -1.96
N ALA A 238 19.99 4.96 -2.55
CA ALA A 238 20.05 3.67 -1.85
C ALA A 238 21.30 3.45 -0.98
N PHE A 239 22.39 4.20 -1.23
CA PHE A 239 23.63 4.15 -0.46
C PHE A 239 24.30 5.52 -0.32
N ALA A 240 23.53 6.63 -0.36
CA ALA A 240 24.13 7.96 -0.33
C ALA A 240 24.88 8.24 0.99
N GLU A 241 24.38 7.68 2.09
CA GLU A 241 24.89 7.95 3.42
C GLU A 241 25.88 6.88 3.95
N ASP A 242 25.86 5.62 3.43
CA ASP A 242 26.74 4.53 3.87
C ASP A 242 27.42 3.76 2.72
N LYS A 243 27.92 4.49 1.72
CA LYS A 243 28.70 3.91 0.63
C LYS A 243 29.93 3.13 1.11
N GLU A 244 30.58 3.60 2.16
CA GLU A 244 31.79 2.99 2.69
C GLU A 244 31.51 1.62 3.28
N SER A 245 30.42 1.45 4.05
CA SER A 245 30.01 0.17 4.59
C SER A 245 29.64 -0.82 3.49
N LEU A 246 28.92 -0.39 2.45
CA LEU A 246 28.68 -1.22 1.28
C LEU A 246 29.96 -1.65 0.60
N GLN A 247 30.90 -0.74 0.37
CA GLN A 247 32.19 -1.08 -0.24
C GLN A 247 32.99 -2.08 0.59
N ARG A 248 32.98 -1.97 1.92
CA ARG A 248 33.60 -2.93 2.82
C ARG A 248 33.01 -4.32 2.70
N ILE A 249 31.66 -4.45 2.71
CA ILE A 249 31.04 -5.78 2.59
C ILE A 249 31.28 -6.40 1.22
N LEU A 250 31.37 -5.58 0.18
CA LEU A 250 31.67 -6.02 -1.17
C LEU A 250 33.17 -6.32 -1.41
N ALA A 251 34.06 -6.03 -0.44
CA ALA A 251 35.48 -6.27 -0.56
C ALA A 251 35.81 -7.80 -0.62
N PRO A 252 36.85 -8.20 -1.40
CA PRO A 252 37.18 -9.61 -1.62
C PRO A 252 37.38 -10.43 -0.33
N GLU A 253 37.99 -9.83 0.69
CA GLU A 253 38.24 -10.47 1.99
C GLU A 253 36.97 -10.79 2.79
N ASN A 254 35.87 -10.16 2.46
CA ASN A 254 34.59 -10.37 3.11
C ASN A 254 33.71 -11.40 2.41
N ARG A 255 34.16 -11.98 1.29
CA ARG A 255 33.39 -12.96 0.52
C ARG A 255 33.81 -14.41 0.87
N PRO A 256 32.92 -15.41 0.74
CA PRO A 256 31.52 -15.27 0.39
C PRO A 256 30.68 -14.75 1.56
N CYS A 257 29.63 -13.99 1.26
CA CYS A 257 28.66 -13.51 2.24
C CYS A 257 27.26 -13.46 1.63
N ALA A 258 26.27 -13.19 2.49
CA ALA A 258 24.89 -12.98 2.05
C ALA A 258 24.34 -11.70 2.67
N LEU A 259 23.42 -11.05 1.97
CA LEU A 259 22.75 -9.83 2.41
C LEU A 259 21.24 -10.00 2.37
N TYR A 260 20.60 -9.75 3.50
CA TYR A 260 19.18 -9.46 3.57
C TYR A 260 18.98 -7.96 3.39
N CYS A 261 18.20 -7.59 2.40
CA CYS A 261 17.81 -6.20 2.11
C CYS A 261 16.35 -6.02 2.49
N GLU A 262 16.04 -5.03 3.31
CA GLU A 262 14.70 -4.82 3.87
C GLU A 262 13.64 -4.40 2.85
N ASN A 263 14.04 -4.08 1.61
CA ASN A 263 13.14 -3.95 0.46
C ASN A 263 13.85 -4.31 -0.84
N ASP A 264 13.06 -4.52 -1.90
CA ASP A 264 13.59 -4.92 -3.21
C ASP A 264 14.32 -3.78 -3.93
N ILE A 265 14.00 -2.51 -3.68
CA ILE A 265 14.72 -1.37 -4.27
C ILE A 265 16.17 -1.35 -3.80
N ILE A 266 16.37 -1.52 -2.49
CA ILE A 266 17.69 -1.68 -1.90
C ILE A 266 18.40 -2.91 -2.45
N ALA A 267 17.71 -4.06 -2.51
CA ALA A 267 18.28 -5.30 -3.04
C ALA A 267 18.76 -5.15 -4.49
N LEU A 268 17.96 -4.51 -5.33
CA LEU A 268 18.32 -4.24 -6.73
C LEU A 268 19.50 -3.27 -6.85
N ALA A 269 19.61 -2.29 -5.96
CA ALA A 269 20.75 -1.39 -5.94
C ALA A 269 22.04 -2.11 -5.52
N VAL A 270 21.99 -3.00 -4.50
CA VAL A 270 23.12 -3.87 -4.12
C VAL A 270 23.51 -4.79 -5.28
N LEU A 271 22.53 -5.41 -5.93
CA LEU A 271 22.75 -6.29 -7.08
C LEU A 271 23.43 -5.54 -8.23
N SER A 272 22.90 -4.37 -8.57
CA SER A 272 23.47 -3.50 -9.61
C SER A 272 24.92 -3.12 -9.33
N GLU A 273 25.21 -2.72 -8.09
CA GLU A 273 26.58 -2.36 -7.69
C GLU A 273 27.51 -3.57 -7.70
N SER A 274 27.05 -4.73 -7.24
CA SER A 274 27.82 -5.98 -7.30
C SER A 274 28.19 -6.34 -8.74
N MET A 275 27.22 -6.27 -9.65
CA MET A 275 27.45 -6.53 -11.08
C MET A 275 28.43 -5.52 -11.70
N ARG A 276 28.31 -4.24 -11.35
CA ARG A 276 29.24 -3.17 -11.82
C ARG A 276 30.69 -3.43 -11.40
N GLN A 277 30.88 -4.06 -10.24
CA GLN A 277 32.20 -4.46 -9.74
C GLN A 277 32.66 -5.83 -10.25
N GLY A 278 31.87 -6.52 -11.06
CA GLY A 278 32.20 -7.87 -11.57
C GLY A 278 32.09 -8.96 -10.51
N ILE A 279 31.36 -8.72 -9.42
CA ILE A 279 31.13 -9.69 -8.34
C ILE A 279 30.06 -10.69 -8.80
N ARG A 280 30.34 -11.97 -8.65
CA ARG A 280 29.41 -13.03 -9.04
C ARG A 280 28.34 -13.24 -7.97
N VAL A 281 27.09 -13.09 -8.39
CA VAL A 281 25.90 -13.33 -7.59
C VAL A 281 25.25 -14.63 -8.09
N PRO A 282 25.01 -15.65 -7.23
CA PRO A 282 25.16 -15.66 -5.76
C PRO A 282 26.52 -16.19 -5.26
N GLN A 283 27.47 -16.57 -6.13
CA GLN A 283 28.66 -17.35 -5.75
C GLN A 283 29.58 -16.61 -4.78
N GLU A 284 29.69 -15.28 -4.89
CA GLU A 284 30.54 -14.46 -4.00
C GLU A 284 29.68 -13.65 -3.04
N ILE A 285 28.51 -13.18 -3.48
CA ILE A 285 27.53 -12.48 -2.63
C ILE A 285 26.14 -13.00 -2.99
N ALA A 286 25.42 -13.50 -2.00
CA ALA A 286 24.00 -13.79 -2.13
C ALA A 286 23.18 -12.59 -1.68
N ILE A 287 22.03 -12.37 -2.32
CA ILE A 287 21.15 -11.23 -2.05
C ILE A 287 19.72 -11.72 -1.98
N ILE A 288 19.03 -11.39 -0.89
CA ILE A 288 17.58 -11.58 -0.77
C ILE A 288 16.93 -10.24 -0.46
N GLY A 289 15.88 -9.91 -1.21
CA GLY A 289 15.06 -8.72 -1.02
C GLY A 289 13.82 -8.96 -0.18
N HIS A 290 12.97 -7.95 -0.15
CA HIS A 290 11.68 -7.94 0.50
C HIS A 290 10.74 -7.05 -0.33
N ASP A 291 9.47 -7.40 -0.43
CA ASP A 291 8.32 -6.80 -1.11
C ASP A 291 7.79 -7.63 -2.29
N GLY A 292 8.64 -8.35 -3.03
CA GLY A 292 8.24 -9.13 -4.20
C GLY A 292 7.93 -8.26 -5.41
N LEU A 293 8.76 -7.24 -5.69
CA LEU A 293 8.55 -6.37 -6.84
C LEU A 293 8.78 -7.11 -8.16
N ASP A 294 7.88 -6.93 -9.12
CA ASP A 294 7.95 -7.58 -10.43
C ASP A 294 9.27 -7.28 -11.18
N TYR A 295 9.86 -6.11 -10.95
CA TYR A 295 11.15 -5.73 -11.54
C TYR A 295 12.27 -6.70 -11.17
N GLY A 296 12.31 -7.18 -9.91
CA GLY A 296 13.29 -8.16 -9.47
C GLY A 296 13.20 -9.48 -10.21
N MET A 297 11.99 -9.85 -10.64
CA MET A 297 11.74 -11.09 -11.40
C MET A 297 12.00 -10.95 -12.90
N MET A 298 12.04 -9.72 -13.43
CA MET A 298 12.29 -9.44 -14.86
C MET A 298 13.78 -9.31 -15.19
N LEU A 299 14.63 -9.10 -14.18
CA LEU A 299 16.08 -8.94 -14.35
C LEU A 299 16.78 -10.31 -14.37
N TYR A 300 18.04 -10.29 -14.80
CA TYR A 300 18.92 -11.46 -14.68
C TYR A 300 20.24 -11.03 -14.03
N PRO A 301 20.67 -11.68 -12.94
CA PRO A 301 19.95 -12.75 -12.23
C PRO A 301 18.64 -12.27 -11.59
N ARG A 302 17.63 -13.16 -11.52
CA ARG A 302 16.35 -12.86 -10.87
C ARG A 302 16.53 -12.75 -9.37
N LEU A 303 15.97 -11.71 -8.79
CA LEU A 303 16.05 -11.47 -7.35
C LEU A 303 15.25 -12.53 -6.57
N THR A 304 15.89 -13.18 -5.60
CA THR A 304 15.19 -13.88 -4.52
C THR A 304 14.61 -12.85 -3.58
N THR A 305 13.34 -12.95 -3.22
CA THR A 305 12.68 -11.95 -2.39
C THR A 305 11.59 -12.57 -1.53
N VAL A 306 11.25 -11.91 -0.42
CA VAL A 306 10.03 -12.17 0.34
C VAL A 306 8.89 -11.43 -0.35
N CYS A 307 7.99 -12.18 -0.97
CA CYS A 307 6.86 -11.62 -1.69
C CYS A 307 5.70 -11.34 -0.73
N GLN A 308 5.31 -10.10 -0.60
CA GLN A 308 4.11 -9.67 0.10
C GLN A 308 2.89 -9.75 -0.84
N PRO A 309 1.70 -10.14 -0.36
CA PRO A 309 0.49 -10.25 -1.16
C PRO A 309 -0.15 -8.86 -1.39
N ARG A 310 0.58 -7.96 -2.04
CA ARG A 310 0.26 -6.53 -2.21
C ARG A 310 -1.13 -6.27 -2.81
N TYR A 311 -1.44 -7.00 -3.89
CA TYR A 311 -2.74 -6.88 -4.54
C TYR A 311 -3.87 -7.34 -3.61
N GLU A 312 -3.68 -8.47 -2.93
CA GLU A 312 -4.62 -9.04 -1.99
C GLU A 312 -4.85 -8.13 -0.78
N MET A 313 -3.78 -7.50 -0.26
CA MET A 313 -3.89 -6.51 0.83
C MET A 313 -4.80 -5.35 0.39
N GLY A 314 -4.57 -4.80 -0.80
CA GLY A 314 -5.40 -3.73 -1.36
C GLY A 314 -6.85 -4.15 -1.59
N SER A 315 -7.06 -5.34 -2.16
CA SER A 315 -8.41 -5.87 -2.39
C SER A 315 -9.15 -6.11 -1.08
N LEU A 316 -8.48 -6.72 -0.10
CA LEU A 316 -9.06 -7.06 1.20
C LEU A 316 -9.48 -5.82 1.98
N VAL A 317 -8.59 -4.82 2.11
CA VAL A 317 -8.90 -3.59 2.85
C VAL A 317 -10.06 -2.84 2.23
N ALA A 318 -10.13 -2.78 0.89
CA ALA A 318 -11.20 -2.09 0.20
C ALA A 318 -12.56 -2.79 0.36
N HIS A 319 -12.61 -4.12 0.25
CA HIS A 319 -13.84 -4.89 0.52
C HIS A 319 -14.31 -4.68 1.95
N ARG A 320 -13.42 -4.76 2.94
CA ARG A 320 -13.77 -4.55 4.35
C ARG A 320 -14.25 -3.13 4.63
N LEU A 321 -13.59 -2.13 4.05
CA LEU A 321 -14.03 -0.74 4.18
C LEU A 321 -15.41 -0.53 3.57
N ILE A 322 -15.69 -1.09 2.39
CA ILE A 322 -16.99 -0.99 1.75
C ILE A 322 -18.07 -1.71 2.59
N ASP A 323 -17.77 -2.90 3.10
CA ASP A 323 -18.69 -3.62 3.99
C ASP A 323 -18.99 -2.81 5.27
N THR A 324 -17.99 -2.09 5.81
CA THR A 324 -18.21 -1.16 6.94
C THR A 324 -19.10 0.03 6.55
N ILE A 325 -18.87 0.66 5.38
CA ILE A 325 -19.72 1.75 4.86
C ILE A 325 -21.16 1.29 4.68
N GLU A 326 -21.36 0.05 4.23
CA GLU A 326 -22.66 -0.54 4.01
C GLU A 326 -23.26 -1.21 5.27
N HIS A 327 -22.62 -1.05 6.45
CA HIS A 327 -23.04 -1.62 7.75
C HIS A 327 -23.15 -3.14 7.76
N LYS A 328 -22.29 -3.84 7.05
CA LYS A 328 -22.30 -5.30 6.92
C LYS A 328 -21.26 -6.01 7.81
N SER A 329 -20.26 -5.30 8.29
CA SER A 329 -19.18 -5.86 9.10
C SER A 329 -18.73 -4.92 10.22
N GLU A 330 -18.12 -5.50 11.24
CA GLU A 330 -17.36 -4.80 12.27
C GLU A 330 -15.91 -4.61 11.82
N ASN A 331 -15.21 -3.68 12.50
CA ASN A 331 -13.80 -3.44 12.24
C ASN A 331 -12.94 -4.57 12.82
N GLU A 332 -11.86 -4.90 12.12
CA GLU A 332 -10.95 -6.00 12.49
C GLU A 332 -9.50 -5.69 12.11
N ILE A 333 -8.56 -6.34 12.79
CA ILE A 333 -7.15 -6.33 12.43
C ILE A 333 -6.84 -7.66 11.73
N ILE A 334 -6.35 -7.57 10.49
CA ILE A 334 -6.07 -8.72 9.63
C ILE A 334 -4.58 -8.73 9.32
N PHE A 335 -3.93 -9.87 9.48
CA PHE A 335 -2.55 -10.07 9.06
C PHE A 335 -2.51 -10.89 7.77
N THR A 336 -1.72 -10.43 6.82
CA THR A 336 -1.42 -11.14 5.58
C THR A 336 -0.07 -11.84 5.69
N HIS A 337 0.08 -12.97 5.00
CA HIS A 337 1.29 -13.77 5.06
C HIS A 337 2.10 -13.63 3.78
N SER A 338 3.40 -13.43 3.96
CA SER A 338 4.38 -13.38 2.90
C SER A 338 4.96 -14.76 2.60
N ALA A 339 5.65 -14.91 1.48
CA ALA A 339 6.35 -16.13 1.11
C ALA A 339 7.69 -15.80 0.42
N VAL A 340 8.71 -16.63 0.65
CA VAL A 340 9.97 -16.50 -0.10
C VAL A 340 9.76 -17.03 -1.52
N VAL A 341 10.04 -16.17 -2.50
CA VAL A 341 10.09 -16.53 -3.92
C VAL A 341 11.55 -16.59 -4.34
N ALA A 342 12.02 -17.81 -4.60
CA ALA A 342 13.40 -18.03 -4.99
C ALA A 342 13.65 -17.57 -6.43
N GLY A 343 14.67 -16.75 -6.61
CA GLY A 343 15.27 -16.37 -7.87
C GLY A 343 16.64 -17.01 -8.06
N ASP A 344 17.54 -16.24 -8.67
CA ASP A 344 18.90 -16.69 -9.00
C ASP A 344 19.96 -16.07 -8.07
N THR A 345 19.56 -15.18 -7.13
CA THR A 345 20.49 -14.38 -6.30
C THR A 345 20.82 -15.02 -4.94
N THR A 346 20.29 -16.23 -4.63
CA THR A 346 20.64 -16.95 -3.38
C THR A 346 20.97 -18.41 -3.63
#